data_137bfc1ebb15fe20543da0944d0409bf
#
_entry.id   137bfc1ebb15fe20543da0944d0409bf
#
_cell.length_a   1.000
_cell.length_b   1.000
_cell.length_c   1.000
_cell.angle_alpha   90.00
_cell.angle_beta   90.00
_cell.angle_gamma   90.00
#
_symmetry.space_group_name_H-M   'P 1'
#
loop_
_entity.id
_entity.type
_entity.pdbx_description
1 polymer ?
#
loop_
_entity_poly.entity_id
_entity_poly.type
_entity_poly.pdbx_seq_one_letter_code
_entity_poly.pdbx_strand_id
1 'polypeptide(L)'
;MKRIIIGLVASLGLVASISSCKGYFDTEPSNSTGTEKALKEESLLQPSLRGLFDGLQGGRSSTSYYGQSFTIIGDVRGDDMQCPTVGSRGNEYYKMDYTRDDITGPWFKIYNTIRRANRLLQMCEKLSQGASASLQKEIANAKAQAQAVRALCYFDLCRVYATPYPYSNDGASLGVPLIEGIPDNAATPGRNSLKECYDFIIKDLTEAISSNALEDTSYGYISKSAAKALLARVYLYKGDTEGNTKALSLSKEVIDSHLYELATDVTTYKQVWSEASSKEMIFSIVNFDSKDWADREGLAYVLHVNGYYNAFITKKFYEEMKEDDNDIRWNVLWASTGTKAEGVVKNLPDATPDMKMFIGKYPGKAALKDMRTNDIPVIRLAEVYLNAAEAAFKLGDTSTALNYLNVIVKRANPAKSVAAGDLTLARILKERSKELVGEGHRFYDLMRNGQTCERFYKGLVGWHGTLIPEARSFDHTYFRTILPIPESEINANATLGKQQNPGY
;
A
#
# COMPACT_ATOMS: atom_id res chain seq x y z
N MET A 1 -33.79 35.13 67.58
CA MET A 1 -33.85 33.66 67.34
C MET A 1 -34.48 33.27 65.99
N LYS A 2 -35.59 33.86 65.53
CA LYS A 2 -36.20 33.49 64.21
C LYS A 2 -35.28 33.72 62.98
N ARG A 3 -34.40 34.70 62.97
CA ARG A 3 -33.46 34.99 61.84
C ARG A 3 -32.24 34.02 61.74
N ILE A 4 -31.87 33.44 62.87
CA ILE A 4 -30.72 32.46 62.89
C ILE A 4 -31.22 31.08 62.41
N ILE A 5 -32.44 30.70 62.68
CA ILE A 5 -33.01 29.42 62.27
C ILE A 5 -33.24 29.40 60.74
N ILE A 6 -33.63 30.53 60.12
CA ILE A 6 -33.83 30.64 58.70
C ILE A 6 -32.42 30.52 57.93
N GLY A 7 -31.42 31.10 58.53
CA GLY A 7 -30.05 30.98 57.96
C GLY A 7 -29.46 29.53 57.98
N LEU A 8 -29.80 28.79 59.07
CA LEU A 8 -29.34 27.40 59.22
C LEU A 8 -30.06 26.41 58.30
N VAL A 9 -31.39 26.63 58.05
CA VAL A 9 -32.20 25.83 57.16
C VAL A 9 -31.79 26.10 55.67
N ALA A 10 -31.48 27.35 55.35
CA ALA A 10 -31.01 27.71 54.01
C ALA A 10 -29.59 27.14 53.70
N SER A 11 -28.69 27.08 54.68
CA SER A 11 -27.35 26.49 54.50
C SER A 11 -27.37 24.97 54.46
N LEU A 12 -28.25 24.26 55.16
CA LEU A 12 -28.47 22.82 55.03
C LEU A 12 -29.11 22.43 53.68
N GLY A 13 -30.03 23.27 53.14
CA GLY A 13 -30.62 23.06 51.81
C GLY A 13 -29.64 23.20 50.67
N LEU A 14 -28.61 24.06 50.80
CA LEU A 14 -27.59 24.26 49.77
C LEU A 14 -26.53 23.12 49.74
N VAL A 15 -26.25 22.48 50.88
CA VAL A 15 -25.31 21.36 50.96
C VAL A 15 -25.94 20.05 50.47
N ALA A 16 -27.27 19.90 50.58
CA ALA A 16 -27.98 18.71 50.06
C ALA A 16 -28.14 18.71 48.53
N SER A 17 -28.03 19.87 47.87
CA SER A 17 -28.15 19.96 46.40
C SER A 17 -26.84 19.72 45.62
N ILE A 18 -25.70 19.55 46.31
CA ILE A 18 -24.40 19.28 45.63
C ILE A 18 -24.09 17.77 45.50
N SER A 19 -24.86 16.91 46.18
CA SER A 19 -24.64 15.45 46.14
C SER A 19 -25.47 14.69 45.10
N SER A 20 -26.27 15.39 44.28
CA SER A 20 -27.24 14.73 43.39
C SER A 20 -26.86 14.64 41.89
N CYS A 21 -25.64 14.97 41.50
CA CYS A 21 -25.28 14.99 40.06
C CYS A 21 -24.19 14.02 39.65
N LYS A 22 -23.87 12.99 40.45
CA LYS A 22 -22.87 11.99 40.03
C LYS A 22 -23.37 10.95 38.99
N GLY A 23 -24.67 10.85 38.75
CA GLY A 23 -25.22 9.86 37.80
C GLY A 23 -25.88 10.44 36.54
N TYR A 24 -26.07 11.77 36.48
CA TYR A 24 -26.81 12.38 35.37
C TYR A 24 -25.93 12.71 34.14
N PHE A 25 -24.63 12.78 34.32
CA PHE A 25 -23.68 13.03 33.25
C PHE A 25 -22.93 11.76 32.77
N ASP A 26 -23.13 10.63 33.44
CA ASP A 26 -22.57 9.34 33.10
C ASP A 26 -23.51 8.50 32.20
N THR A 27 -24.37 9.14 31.42
CA THR A 27 -25.17 8.43 30.41
C THR A 27 -24.24 8.06 29.22
N GLU A 28 -23.94 6.77 29.09
CA GLU A 28 -23.33 6.26 27.85
C GLU A 28 -24.24 6.67 26.67
N PRO A 29 -23.66 7.17 25.57
CA PRO A 29 -24.45 7.49 24.37
C PRO A 29 -25.20 6.23 23.91
N SER A 30 -26.52 6.37 23.68
CA SER A 30 -27.38 5.24 23.29
C SER A 30 -26.91 4.51 22.01
N ASN A 31 -26.08 5.15 21.21
CA ASN A 31 -25.60 4.66 19.90
C ASN A 31 -24.09 4.38 19.86
N SER A 32 -23.37 4.42 20.98
CA SER A 32 -21.94 4.10 21.04
C SER A 32 -21.57 3.40 22.34
N THR A 33 -20.70 2.44 22.27
CA THR A 33 -20.12 1.76 23.43
C THR A 33 -18.88 2.52 23.89
N GLY A 34 -18.75 2.81 25.19
CA GLY A 34 -17.54 3.43 25.74
C GLY A 34 -16.30 2.61 25.42
N THR A 35 -15.18 3.27 25.15
CA THR A 35 -13.93 2.60 24.67
C THR A 35 -13.49 1.46 25.59
N GLU A 36 -13.49 1.66 26.91
CA GLU A 36 -13.05 0.64 27.89
C GLU A 36 -13.97 -0.59 27.92
N LYS A 37 -15.26 -0.40 27.72
CA LYS A 37 -16.25 -1.49 27.65
C LYS A 37 -16.08 -2.25 26.32
N ALA A 38 -15.96 -1.51 25.21
CA ALA A 38 -15.75 -2.09 23.89
C ALA A 38 -14.50 -3.00 23.82
N LEU A 39 -13.40 -2.61 24.47
CA LEU A 39 -12.17 -3.38 24.52
C LEU A 39 -12.28 -4.73 25.27
N LYS A 40 -13.32 -4.93 26.07
CA LYS A 40 -13.59 -6.15 26.84
C LYS A 40 -14.74 -6.99 26.27
N GLU A 41 -15.33 -6.55 25.16
CA GLU A 41 -16.49 -7.21 24.56
C GLU A 41 -16.05 -8.15 23.43
N GLU A 42 -16.14 -9.45 23.68
CA GLU A 42 -15.76 -10.52 22.73
C GLU A 42 -16.48 -10.38 21.39
N SER A 43 -17.77 -10.01 21.39
CA SER A 43 -18.57 -9.85 20.17
C SER A 43 -18.02 -8.78 19.21
N LEU A 44 -17.18 -7.87 19.70
CA LEU A 44 -16.54 -6.82 18.89
C LEU A 44 -15.19 -7.21 18.30
N LEU A 45 -14.63 -8.38 18.63
CA LEU A 45 -13.32 -8.82 18.11
C LEU A 45 -13.33 -8.94 16.58
N GLN A 46 -14.28 -9.71 16.03
CA GLN A 46 -14.40 -9.89 14.58
C GLN A 46 -14.81 -8.62 13.81
N PRO A 47 -15.76 -7.81 14.30
CA PRO A 47 -16.03 -6.48 13.72
C PRO A 47 -14.80 -5.56 13.71
N SER A 48 -13.99 -5.56 14.78
CA SER A 48 -12.78 -4.75 14.87
C SER A 48 -11.72 -5.21 13.87
N LEU A 49 -11.58 -6.53 13.70
CA LEU A 49 -10.68 -7.10 12.68
C LEU A 49 -11.12 -6.70 11.26
N ARG A 50 -12.41 -6.83 10.93
CA ARG A 50 -12.92 -6.35 9.61
C ARG A 50 -12.70 -4.86 9.44
N GLY A 51 -12.95 -4.06 10.46
CA GLY A 51 -12.70 -2.62 10.44
C GLY A 51 -11.23 -2.25 10.24
N LEU A 52 -10.28 -3.11 10.63
CA LEU A 52 -8.87 -2.92 10.35
C LEU A 52 -8.57 -3.03 8.85
N PHE A 53 -9.11 -4.04 8.17
CA PHE A 53 -8.92 -4.24 6.72
C PHE A 53 -9.67 -3.18 5.88
N ASP A 54 -10.84 -2.70 6.33
CA ASP A 54 -11.49 -1.53 5.76
C ASP A 54 -10.59 -0.28 5.82
N GLY A 55 -9.76 -0.17 6.87
CA GLY A 55 -8.73 0.87 6.97
C GLY A 55 -7.69 0.84 5.85
N LEU A 56 -7.30 -0.34 5.36
CA LEU A 56 -6.38 -0.48 4.23
C LEU A 56 -7.00 0.01 2.91
N GLN A 57 -8.28 -0.22 2.70
CA GLN A 57 -8.98 0.34 1.54
C GLN A 57 -8.96 1.88 1.59
N GLY A 58 -9.05 2.47 2.78
CA GLY A 58 -8.98 3.92 3.01
C GLY A 58 -10.32 4.63 2.99
N GLY A 59 -11.43 3.90 2.86
CA GLY A 59 -12.80 4.42 2.82
C GLY A 59 -13.27 4.78 1.42
N ARG A 60 -14.45 5.40 1.34
CA ARG A 60 -15.23 5.59 0.10
C ARG A 60 -14.91 6.89 -0.65
N SER A 61 -13.83 7.58 -0.34
CA SER A 61 -13.51 8.89 -0.93
C SER A 61 -12.18 8.86 -1.69
N SER A 62 -11.95 9.86 -2.52
CA SER A 62 -10.76 10.04 -3.36
C SER A 62 -9.42 10.06 -2.61
N THR A 63 -9.43 10.27 -1.31
CA THR A 63 -8.23 10.28 -0.46
C THR A 63 -7.91 8.92 0.16
N SER A 64 -8.37 7.86 -0.46
CA SER A 64 -8.21 6.50 0.04
C SER A 64 -6.75 6.02 0.01
N TYR A 65 -6.45 5.04 0.80
CA TYR A 65 -5.15 4.41 0.90
C TYR A 65 -4.91 3.48 -0.32
N TYR A 66 -4.94 2.16 -0.15
CA TYR A 66 -4.81 1.22 -1.26
C TYR A 66 -5.95 1.31 -2.27
N GLY A 67 -7.13 1.74 -1.81
CA GLY A 67 -8.28 1.87 -2.70
C GLY A 67 -8.06 2.76 -3.91
N GLN A 68 -7.11 3.70 -3.85
CA GLN A 68 -6.80 4.58 -4.97
C GLN A 68 -5.38 5.16 -4.91
N SER A 69 -5.16 6.19 -4.06
CA SER A 69 -4.04 7.12 -4.18
C SER A 69 -2.68 6.46 -3.98
N PHE A 70 -2.57 5.48 -3.10
CA PHE A 70 -1.27 4.88 -2.81
C PHE A 70 -0.68 4.14 -4.01
N THR A 71 -1.49 3.36 -4.74
CA THR A 71 -1.07 2.70 -5.98
C THR A 71 -0.71 3.73 -7.04
N ILE A 72 -1.55 4.76 -7.22
CA ILE A 72 -1.31 5.83 -8.20
C ILE A 72 0.00 6.56 -7.90
N ILE A 73 0.27 6.91 -6.63
CA ILE A 73 1.54 7.56 -6.22
C ILE A 73 2.76 6.74 -6.66
N GLY A 74 2.69 5.43 -6.53
CA GLY A 74 3.79 4.53 -6.89
C GLY A 74 4.00 4.36 -8.40
N ASP A 75 2.98 4.60 -9.20
CA ASP A 75 3.05 4.45 -10.66
C ASP A 75 3.32 5.79 -11.38
N VAL A 76 2.51 6.83 -11.11
CA VAL A 76 2.58 8.07 -11.89
C VAL A 76 3.80 8.92 -11.61
N ARG A 77 4.48 8.70 -10.49
CA ARG A 77 5.80 9.32 -10.23
C ARG A 77 6.95 8.60 -10.94
N GLY A 78 6.69 7.39 -11.47
CA GLY A 78 7.62 6.65 -12.31
C GLY A 78 7.65 7.10 -13.77
N ASP A 79 8.23 6.27 -14.62
CA ASP A 79 8.40 6.50 -16.05
C ASP A 79 7.53 5.59 -16.94
N ASP A 80 6.74 4.67 -16.33
CA ASP A 80 5.85 3.75 -17.05
C ASP A 80 4.46 4.33 -17.28
N MET A 81 4.01 5.26 -16.40
CA MET A 81 2.69 5.85 -16.47
C MET A 81 2.73 7.38 -16.44
N GLN A 82 1.71 8.00 -16.99
CA GLN A 82 1.54 9.45 -17.06
C GLN A 82 0.09 9.84 -16.75
N CYS A 83 -0.11 11.08 -16.29
CA CYS A 83 -1.43 11.66 -16.03
C CYS A 83 -1.69 12.87 -16.92
N PRO A 84 -2.96 13.16 -17.29
CA PRO A 84 -3.35 14.48 -17.78
C PRO A 84 -3.00 15.57 -16.74
N THR A 85 -2.63 16.75 -17.22
CA THR A 85 -2.19 17.85 -16.36
C THR A 85 -3.31 18.61 -15.67
N VAL A 86 -4.57 18.39 -16.07
CA VAL A 86 -5.73 19.11 -15.53
C VAL A 86 -6.82 18.14 -15.14
N GLY A 87 -7.32 18.27 -13.91
CA GLY A 87 -8.54 17.62 -13.45
C GLY A 87 -8.45 16.11 -13.23
N SER A 88 -7.25 15.50 -13.31
CA SER A 88 -7.09 14.08 -13.05
C SER A 88 -6.62 13.81 -11.61
N ARG A 89 -7.13 12.75 -11.04
CA ARG A 89 -6.65 12.23 -9.76
C ARG A 89 -5.21 11.73 -9.92
N GLY A 90 -4.33 12.10 -9.00
CA GLY A 90 -2.90 11.78 -9.09
C GLY A 90 -2.06 12.79 -9.88
N ASN A 91 -2.66 13.82 -10.47
CA ASN A 91 -1.93 14.86 -11.21
C ASN A 91 -0.91 15.62 -10.35
N GLU A 92 -1.25 15.92 -9.11
CA GLU A 92 -0.34 16.54 -8.14
C GLU A 92 0.93 15.70 -7.92
N TYR A 93 0.78 14.38 -7.79
CA TYR A 93 1.90 13.46 -7.64
C TYR A 93 2.72 13.34 -8.94
N TYR A 94 2.03 13.31 -10.07
CA TYR A 94 2.66 13.23 -11.38
C TYR A 94 3.54 14.46 -11.67
N LYS A 95 3.04 15.65 -11.40
CA LYS A 95 3.78 16.91 -11.63
C LYS A 95 5.01 17.05 -10.74
N MET A 96 4.96 16.50 -9.53
CA MET A 96 6.01 16.65 -8.51
C MET A 96 6.37 18.13 -8.28
N ASP A 97 5.39 19.04 -8.39
CA ASP A 97 5.51 20.47 -8.11
C ASP A 97 4.84 20.88 -6.78
N TYR A 98 4.41 19.90 -6.02
CA TYR A 98 3.69 20.09 -4.76
C TYR A 98 4.54 20.71 -3.63
N THR A 99 3.87 21.42 -2.75
CA THR A 99 4.37 21.95 -1.50
C THR A 99 3.77 21.20 -0.31
N ARG A 100 4.19 21.54 0.92
CA ARG A 100 3.64 20.95 2.14
C ARG A 100 2.15 21.22 2.37
N ASP A 101 1.64 22.32 1.79
CA ASP A 101 0.25 22.75 1.93
C ASP A 101 -0.68 22.00 0.95
N ASP A 102 -0.14 21.57 -0.20
CA ASP A 102 -0.92 20.98 -1.29
C ASP A 102 -1.26 19.51 -1.04
N ILE A 103 -0.38 18.79 -0.35
CA ILE A 103 -0.46 17.33 -0.27
C ILE A 103 -0.54 16.86 1.18
N THR A 104 -1.71 16.37 1.56
CA THR A 104 -1.86 15.56 2.77
C THR A 104 -1.48 14.10 2.55
N GLY A 105 -1.51 13.64 1.30
CA GLY A 105 -1.15 12.30 0.89
C GLY A 105 -1.88 11.22 1.68
N PRO A 106 -1.34 10.01 1.71
CA PRO A 106 -1.92 8.90 2.46
C PRO A 106 -1.65 8.96 3.98
N TRP A 107 -0.92 9.96 4.50
CA TRP A 107 -0.48 10.04 5.89
C TRP A 107 -1.61 9.79 6.90
N PHE A 108 -2.67 10.58 6.80
CA PHE A 108 -3.80 10.49 7.73
C PHE A 108 -4.48 9.12 7.69
N LYS A 109 -4.68 8.56 6.50
CA LYS A 109 -5.36 7.27 6.33
C LYS A 109 -4.51 6.11 6.86
N ILE A 110 -3.21 6.16 6.63
CA ILE A 110 -2.28 5.15 7.12
C ILE A 110 -2.21 5.20 8.65
N TYR A 111 -2.03 6.38 9.27
CA TYR A 111 -2.03 6.49 10.73
C TYR A 111 -3.38 6.14 11.38
N ASN A 112 -4.49 6.41 10.70
CA ASN A 112 -5.81 5.95 11.17
C ASN A 112 -5.88 4.41 11.19
N THR A 113 -5.33 3.75 10.18
CA THR A 113 -5.26 2.28 10.12
C THR A 113 -4.32 1.73 11.20
N ILE A 114 -3.17 2.36 11.45
CA ILE A 114 -2.28 2.03 12.57
C ILE A 114 -3.03 2.15 13.91
N ARG A 115 -3.81 3.21 14.11
CA ARG A 115 -4.63 3.38 15.31
C ARG A 115 -5.65 2.25 15.48
N ARG A 116 -6.28 1.79 14.38
CA ARG A 116 -7.19 0.63 14.39
C ARG A 116 -6.43 -0.65 14.79
N ALA A 117 -5.23 -0.87 14.24
CA ALA A 117 -4.38 -1.99 14.61
C ALA A 117 -3.99 -1.97 16.10
N ASN A 118 -3.55 -0.81 16.61
CA ASN A 118 -3.19 -0.65 18.03
C ASN A 118 -4.38 -0.90 18.96
N ARG A 119 -5.59 -0.44 18.59
CA ARG A 119 -6.80 -0.74 19.35
C ARG A 119 -7.15 -2.22 19.35
N LEU A 120 -7.01 -2.88 18.22
CA LEU A 120 -7.24 -4.33 18.13
C LEU A 120 -6.22 -5.11 18.98
N LEU A 121 -4.94 -4.70 18.98
CA LEU A 121 -3.91 -5.28 19.85
C LEU A 121 -4.25 -5.12 21.33
N GLN A 122 -4.70 -3.94 21.73
CA GLN A 122 -5.13 -3.66 23.10
C GLN A 122 -6.38 -4.48 23.49
N MET A 123 -7.33 -4.66 22.56
CA MET A 123 -8.49 -5.54 22.75
C MET A 123 -8.04 -7.00 22.94
N CYS A 124 -7.15 -7.49 22.11
CA CYS A 124 -6.59 -8.85 22.21
C CYS A 124 -5.95 -9.09 23.60
N GLU A 125 -5.18 -8.13 24.09
CA GLU A 125 -4.56 -8.20 25.43
C GLU A 125 -5.62 -8.30 26.53
N LYS A 126 -6.65 -7.44 26.50
CA LYS A 126 -7.71 -7.44 27.52
C LYS A 126 -8.59 -8.70 27.46
N LEU A 127 -8.92 -9.18 26.27
CA LEU A 127 -9.74 -10.37 26.09
C LEU A 127 -8.99 -11.68 26.42
N SER A 128 -7.67 -11.69 26.38
CA SER A 128 -6.87 -12.89 26.67
C SER A 128 -6.98 -13.38 28.10
N GLN A 129 -7.34 -12.48 29.04
CA GLN A 129 -7.50 -12.81 30.45
C GLN A 129 -8.75 -13.64 30.70
N GLY A 130 -8.58 -14.93 30.99
CA GLY A 130 -9.68 -15.87 31.24
C GLY A 130 -10.41 -16.35 29.99
N ALA A 131 -9.86 -16.13 28.79
CA ALA A 131 -10.46 -16.57 27.54
C ALA A 131 -10.50 -18.09 27.42
N SER A 132 -11.59 -18.63 26.86
CA SER A 132 -11.70 -20.03 26.47
C SER A 132 -10.65 -20.41 25.42
N ALA A 133 -10.35 -21.69 25.25
CA ALA A 133 -9.40 -22.16 24.24
C ALA A 133 -9.80 -21.76 22.80
N SER A 134 -11.11 -21.69 22.50
CA SER A 134 -11.61 -21.22 21.21
C SER A 134 -11.31 -19.74 21.03
N LEU A 135 -11.69 -18.93 22.01
CA LEU A 135 -11.46 -17.48 21.98
C LEU A 135 -9.96 -17.13 21.93
N GLN A 136 -9.09 -17.89 22.61
CA GLN A 136 -7.64 -17.71 22.53
C GLN A 136 -7.10 -17.87 21.10
N LYS A 137 -7.62 -18.81 20.31
CA LYS A 137 -7.24 -18.97 18.89
C LYS A 137 -7.67 -17.76 18.05
N GLU A 138 -8.88 -17.27 18.26
CA GLU A 138 -9.38 -16.07 17.57
C GLU A 138 -8.56 -14.82 17.94
N ILE A 139 -8.26 -14.67 19.23
CA ILE A 139 -7.41 -13.57 19.73
C ILE A 139 -6.01 -13.65 19.11
N ALA A 140 -5.40 -14.84 19.08
CA ALA A 140 -4.07 -15.03 18.49
C ALA A 140 -4.06 -14.69 17.00
N ASN A 141 -5.08 -15.09 16.25
CA ASN A 141 -5.25 -14.72 14.85
C ASN A 141 -5.42 -13.20 14.71
N ALA A 142 -6.34 -12.57 15.43
CA ALA A 142 -6.58 -11.13 15.38
C ALA A 142 -5.33 -10.31 15.73
N LYS A 143 -4.54 -10.77 16.72
CA LYS A 143 -3.26 -10.16 17.08
C LYS A 143 -2.25 -10.23 15.93
N ALA A 144 -2.07 -11.41 15.32
CA ALA A 144 -1.15 -11.59 14.21
C ALA A 144 -1.57 -10.76 12.97
N GLN A 145 -2.87 -10.69 12.68
CA GLN A 145 -3.41 -9.82 11.63
C GLN A 145 -3.11 -8.33 11.90
N ALA A 146 -3.33 -7.88 13.14
CA ALA A 146 -3.11 -6.49 13.54
C ALA A 146 -1.62 -6.11 13.42
N GLN A 147 -0.71 -6.98 13.86
CA GLN A 147 0.74 -6.80 13.71
C GLN A 147 1.14 -6.72 12.24
N ALA A 148 0.70 -7.65 11.40
CA ALA A 148 1.04 -7.68 9.99
C ALA A 148 0.50 -6.46 9.22
N VAL A 149 -0.73 -6.02 9.50
CA VAL A 149 -1.30 -4.80 8.90
C VAL A 149 -0.58 -3.55 9.39
N ARG A 150 -0.22 -3.47 10.68
CA ARG A 150 0.53 -2.35 11.23
C ARG A 150 1.92 -2.23 10.60
N ALA A 151 2.59 -3.35 10.41
CA ALA A 151 3.87 -3.42 9.71
C ALA A 151 3.77 -2.94 8.26
N LEU A 152 2.74 -3.38 7.51
CA LEU A 152 2.47 -2.89 6.16
C LEU A 152 2.28 -1.37 6.14
N CYS A 153 1.48 -0.84 7.06
CA CYS A 153 1.23 0.60 7.19
C CYS A 153 2.52 1.40 7.45
N TYR A 154 3.36 0.96 8.38
CA TYR A 154 4.63 1.64 8.65
C TYR A 154 5.62 1.52 7.49
N PHE A 155 5.66 0.38 6.82
CA PHE A 155 6.47 0.22 5.62
C PHE A 155 6.04 1.19 4.52
N ASP A 156 4.74 1.36 4.30
CA ASP A 156 4.19 2.29 3.33
C ASP A 156 4.48 3.76 3.69
N LEU A 157 4.36 4.12 4.97
CA LEU A 157 4.77 5.45 5.44
C LEU A 157 6.26 5.72 5.15
N CYS A 158 7.13 4.75 5.44
CA CYS A 158 8.57 4.89 5.17
C CYS A 158 8.84 5.06 3.68
N ARG A 159 8.16 4.30 2.79
CA ARG A 159 8.32 4.43 1.33
C ARG A 159 7.93 5.80 0.80
N VAL A 160 6.95 6.45 1.43
CA VAL A 160 6.39 7.72 0.96
C VAL A 160 7.09 8.92 1.58
N TYR A 161 7.45 8.87 2.88
CA TYR A 161 7.88 10.02 3.68
C TYR A 161 9.32 9.97 4.15
N ALA A 162 10.09 8.92 3.82
CA ALA A 162 11.48 8.80 4.18
C ALA A 162 12.36 8.51 2.96
N THR A 163 13.64 8.87 3.09
CA THR A 163 14.67 8.50 2.10
C THR A 163 14.73 6.97 1.95
N PRO A 164 14.87 6.42 0.73
CA PRO A 164 15.02 4.99 0.56
C PRO A 164 16.17 4.43 1.41
N TYR A 165 15.96 3.29 2.07
CA TYR A 165 16.89 2.76 3.08
C TYR A 165 18.36 2.67 2.60
N PRO A 166 18.67 2.22 1.36
CA PRO A 166 20.06 2.16 0.88
C PRO A 166 20.79 3.51 0.85
N TYR A 167 20.06 4.64 0.89
CA TYR A 167 20.60 6.00 0.85
C TYR A 167 20.39 6.76 2.17
N SER A 168 20.06 6.06 3.24
CA SER A 168 19.68 6.64 4.54
C SER A 168 20.81 6.64 5.57
N ASN A 169 22.06 6.42 5.16
CA ASN A 169 23.19 6.26 6.06
C ASN A 169 22.93 5.15 7.10
N ASP A 170 22.73 3.93 6.61
CA ASP A 170 22.36 2.75 7.42
C ASP A 170 21.13 2.98 8.32
N GLY A 171 20.14 3.67 7.78
CA GLY A 171 18.90 3.95 8.48
C GLY A 171 18.98 5.07 9.52
N ALA A 172 20.08 5.82 9.59
CA ALA A 172 20.22 6.94 10.52
C ALA A 172 19.36 8.15 10.14
N SER A 173 18.92 8.28 8.87
CA SER A 173 18.00 9.33 8.46
C SER A 173 16.63 9.19 9.14
N LEU A 174 15.86 10.28 9.17
CA LEU A 174 14.53 10.26 9.77
C LEU A 174 13.55 9.37 9.00
N GLY A 175 12.94 8.46 9.71
CA GLY A 175 11.78 7.67 9.30
C GLY A 175 10.47 8.41 9.58
N VAL A 176 9.57 7.78 10.32
CA VAL A 176 8.26 8.33 10.72
C VAL A 176 8.03 8.13 12.21
N PRO A 177 7.08 8.85 12.85
CA PRO A 177 6.72 8.60 14.25
C PRO A 177 6.20 7.17 14.45
N LEU A 178 6.82 6.39 15.31
CA LEU A 178 6.32 5.09 15.74
C LEU A 178 5.35 5.29 16.92
N ILE A 179 4.13 4.85 16.75
CA ILE A 179 3.06 4.95 17.74
C ILE A 179 2.68 3.54 18.18
N GLU A 180 3.07 3.20 19.40
CA GLU A 180 2.68 1.96 20.07
C GLU A 180 1.52 2.23 21.02
N GLY A 181 0.40 1.54 20.83
CA GLY A 181 -0.80 1.78 21.64
C GLY A 181 -1.61 3.01 21.18
N ILE A 182 -2.37 3.58 22.10
CA ILE A 182 -3.19 4.78 21.88
C ILE A 182 -2.50 5.91 22.66
N PRO A 183 -1.90 6.88 21.97
CA PRO A 183 -1.22 7.99 22.64
C PRO A 183 -2.20 8.88 23.38
N ASP A 184 -1.71 9.57 24.41
CA ASP A 184 -2.42 10.68 25.02
C ASP A 184 -2.67 11.79 24.00
N ASN A 185 -3.80 12.50 24.12
CA ASN A 185 -4.15 13.61 23.24
C ASN A 185 -3.13 14.76 23.24
N ALA A 186 -2.33 14.88 24.32
CA ALA A 186 -1.24 15.86 24.44
C ALA A 186 0.10 15.36 23.90
N ALA A 187 0.22 14.11 23.46
CA ALA A 187 1.46 13.55 22.99
C ALA A 187 1.92 14.22 21.67
N THR A 188 3.18 14.63 21.62
CA THR A 188 3.82 15.24 20.45
C THR A 188 5.02 14.40 20.00
N PRO A 189 4.80 13.16 19.51
CA PRO A 189 5.88 12.27 19.11
C PRO A 189 6.68 12.87 17.94
N GLY A 190 8.01 12.74 18.02
CA GLY A 190 8.90 13.05 16.90
C GLY A 190 9.04 11.85 15.96
N ARG A 191 9.77 12.05 14.86
CA ARG A 191 10.15 10.97 13.93
C ARG A 191 11.24 10.10 14.55
N ASN A 192 11.07 8.81 14.45
CA ASN A 192 12.11 7.83 14.73
C ASN A 192 13.15 7.79 13.60
N SER A 193 14.31 7.19 13.83
CA SER A 193 15.21 6.86 12.75
C SER A 193 14.58 5.84 11.81
N LEU A 194 14.98 5.84 10.54
CA LEU A 194 14.49 4.86 9.58
C LEU A 194 14.85 3.42 9.99
N LYS A 195 16.00 3.24 10.64
CA LYS A 195 16.40 1.94 11.20
C LYS A 195 15.40 1.45 12.23
N GLU A 196 15.04 2.29 13.22
CA GLU A 196 14.02 1.92 14.23
C GLU A 196 12.69 1.58 13.59
N CYS A 197 12.29 2.31 12.53
CA CYS A 197 11.08 1.99 11.79
C CYS A 197 11.16 0.61 11.13
N TYR A 198 12.27 0.29 10.46
CA TYR A 198 12.45 -1.02 9.83
C TYR A 198 12.56 -2.15 10.86
N ASP A 199 13.26 -1.94 11.96
CA ASP A 199 13.35 -2.91 13.06
C ASP A 199 11.96 -3.22 13.65
N PHE A 200 11.11 -2.20 13.81
CA PHE A 200 9.73 -2.35 14.27
C PHE A 200 8.86 -3.12 13.25
N ILE A 201 8.95 -2.80 11.97
CA ILE A 201 8.24 -3.48 10.89
C ILE A 201 8.63 -4.97 10.84
N ILE A 202 9.93 -5.25 10.88
CA ILE A 202 10.47 -6.62 10.85
C ILE A 202 10.02 -7.41 12.09
N LYS A 203 10.04 -6.78 13.27
CA LYS A 203 9.56 -7.39 14.52
C LYS A 203 8.10 -7.79 14.41
N ASP A 204 7.21 -6.87 14.02
CA ASP A 204 5.77 -7.14 13.91
C ASP A 204 5.47 -8.30 12.94
N LEU A 205 6.12 -8.31 11.76
CA LEU A 205 5.95 -9.39 10.78
C LEU A 205 6.52 -10.72 11.27
N THR A 206 7.69 -10.71 11.92
CA THR A 206 8.31 -11.92 12.46
C THR A 206 7.46 -12.53 13.56
N GLU A 207 6.93 -11.71 14.47
CA GLU A 207 6.02 -12.15 15.53
C GLU A 207 4.72 -12.72 14.96
N ALA A 208 4.12 -12.06 13.96
CA ALA A 208 2.91 -12.54 13.29
C ALA A 208 3.14 -13.92 12.62
N ILE A 209 4.27 -14.11 11.93
CA ILE A 209 4.63 -15.38 11.27
C ILE A 209 4.89 -16.47 12.31
N SER A 210 5.67 -16.20 13.36
CA SER A 210 6.08 -17.17 14.35
C SER A 210 4.97 -17.56 15.32
N SER A 211 3.91 -16.77 15.43
CA SER A 211 2.75 -17.08 16.27
C SER A 211 2.01 -18.35 15.84
N ASN A 212 2.18 -18.78 14.58
CA ASN A 212 1.42 -19.86 13.93
C ASN A 212 -0.10 -19.68 14.00
N ALA A 213 -0.58 -18.44 14.15
CA ALA A 213 -1.99 -18.10 14.23
C ALA A 213 -2.58 -17.67 12.88
N LEU A 214 -1.73 -17.42 11.89
CA LEU A 214 -2.15 -17.12 10.51
C LEU A 214 -2.35 -18.43 9.74
N GLU A 215 -3.42 -18.48 8.96
CA GLU A 215 -3.63 -19.56 7.99
C GLU A 215 -2.56 -19.50 6.88
N ASP A 216 -2.25 -20.62 6.24
CA ASP A 216 -1.24 -20.68 5.18
C ASP A 216 -1.66 -19.90 3.94
N THR A 217 -2.96 -19.89 3.62
CA THR A 217 -3.58 -19.06 2.56
C THR A 217 -4.83 -18.39 3.11
N SER A 218 -5.20 -17.24 2.55
CA SER A 218 -6.43 -16.53 2.94
C SER A 218 -6.92 -15.63 1.81
N TYR A 219 -8.23 -15.43 1.73
CA TYR A 219 -8.84 -14.45 0.85
C TYR A 219 -9.31 -13.23 1.65
N GLY A 220 -8.72 -12.08 1.37
CA GLY A 220 -9.05 -10.80 2.02
C GLY A 220 -8.40 -10.56 3.39
N TYR A 221 -7.67 -11.56 3.95
CA TYR A 221 -6.87 -11.40 5.16
C TYR A 221 -5.41 -11.73 4.90
N ILE A 222 -4.52 -11.30 5.80
CA ILE A 222 -3.10 -11.65 5.68
C ILE A 222 -2.91 -13.12 6.07
N SER A 223 -2.44 -13.93 5.11
CA SER A 223 -2.00 -15.30 5.35
C SER A 223 -0.54 -15.34 5.83
N LYS A 224 -0.10 -16.50 6.30
CA LYS A 224 1.31 -16.73 6.63
C LYS A 224 2.23 -16.52 5.42
N SER A 225 1.79 -16.97 4.24
CA SER A 225 2.49 -16.71 2.98
C SER A 225 2.53 -15.23 2.62
N ALA A 226 1.43 -14.49 2.84
CA ALA A 226 1.38 -13.04 2.63
C ALA A 226 2.32 -12.29 3.57
N ALA A 227 2.35 -12.65 4.86
CA ALA A 227 3.27 -12.05 5.83
C ALA A 227 4.74 -12.32 5.46
N LYS A 228 5.08 -13.55 5.02
CA LYS A 228 6.43 -13.89 4.52
C LYS A 228 6.81 -13.10 3.27
N ALA A 229 5.91 -13.00 2.30
CA ALA A 229 6.15 -12.24 1.06
C ALA A 229 6.30 -10.73 1.34
N LEU A 230 5.51 -10.18 2.27
CA LEU A 230 5.67 -8.80 2.73
C LEU A 230 7.02 -8.60 3.43
N LEU A 231 7.41 -9.50 4.33
CA LEU A 231 8.71 -9.43 5.01
C LEU A 231 9.87 -9.54 4.00
N ALA A 232 9.75 -10.38 2.97
CA ALA A 232 10.72 -10.46 1.87
C ALA A 232 10.84 -9.11 1.13
N ARG A 233 9.71 -8.45 0.83
CA ARG A 233 9.69 -7.11 0.23
C ARG A 233 10.38 -6.08 1.13
N VAL A 234 10.10 -6.08 2.44
CA VAL A 234 10.75 -5.18 3.40
C VAL A 234 12.26 -5.35 3.40
N TYR A 235 12.74 -6.58 3.45
CA TYR A 235 14.17 -6.88 3.40
C TYR A 235 14.82 -6.52 2.05
N LEU A 236 14.12 -6.72 0.94
CA LEU A 236 14.60 -6.28 -0.38
C LEU A 236 14.76 -4.75 -0.44
N TYR A 237 13.86 -4.00 0.21
CA TYR A 237 13.93 -2.55 0.30
C TYR A 237 15.01 -2.06 1.26
N LYS A 238 15.35 -2.83 2.30
CA LYS A 238 16.53 -2.58 3.14
C LYS A 238 17.81 -2.65 2.29
N GLY A 239 17.92 -3.66 1.42
CA GLY A 239 18.85 -3.70 0.29
C GLY A 239 20.30 -4.01 0.63
N ASP A 240 20.68 -4.15 1.91
CA ASP A 240 21.99 -4.62 2.35
C ASP A 240 22.14 -6.14 2.11
N THR A 241 23.33 -6.68 2.35
CA THR A 241 23.61 -8.11 2.13
C THR A 241 22.73 -9.01 2.97
N GLU A 242 22.51 -8.66 4.25
CA GLU A 242 21.60 -9.41 5.13
C GLU A 242 20.16 -9.35 4.61
N GLY A 243 19.69 -8.16 4.26
CA GLY A 243 18.35 -7.95 3.70
C GLY A 243 18.13 -8.76 2.43
N ASN A 244 19.07 -8.73 1.48
CA ASN A 244 18.95 -9.53 0.26
C ASN A 244 18.95 -11.05 0.56
N THR A 245 19.76 -11.52 1.53
CA THR A 245 19.78 -12.93 1.95
C THR A 245 18.42 -13.34 2.53
N LYS A 246 17.85 -12.53 3.41
CA LYS A 246 16.51 -12.78 4.01
C LYS A 246 15.39 -12.69 2.96
N ALA A 247 15.47 -11.69 2.07
CA ALA A 247 14.49 -11.53 0.99
C ALA A 247 14.47 -12.77 0.06
N LEU A 248 15.64 -13.28 -0.32
CA LEU A 248 15.75 -14.48 -1.14
C LEU A 248 15.21 -15.72 -0.41
N SER A 249 15.60 -15.93 0.85
CA SER A 249 15.13 -17.07 1.66
C SER A 249 13.60 -17.08 1.82
N LEU A 250 13.00 -15.96 2.22
CA LEU A 250 11.56 -15.85 2.43
C LEU A 250 10.78 -15.98 1.12
N SER A 251 11.28 -15.39 0.03
CA SER A 251 10.68 -15.57 -1.30
C SER A 251 10.71 -17.02 -1.75
N LYS A 252 11.84 -17.71 -1.53
CA LYS A 252 11.96 -19.14 -1.82
C LYS A 252 10.96 -19.97 -1.00
N GLU A 253 10.80 -19.70 0.29
CA GLU A 253 9.80 -20.38 1.13
C GLU A 253 8.38 -20.25 0.59
N VAL A 254 7.99 -19.06 0.11
CA VAL A 254 6.67 -18.84 -0.50
C VAL A 254 6.53 -19.58 -1.82
N ILE A 255 7.54 -19.55 -2.68
CA ILE A 255 7.55 -20.25 -3.98
C ILE A 255 7.48 -21.77 -3.76
N ASP A 256 8.35 -22.32 -2.93
CA ASP A 256 8.45 -23.76 -2.67
C ASP A 256 7.24 -24.32 -1.89
N SER A 257 6.41 -23.48 -1.31
CA SER A 257 5.17 -23.94 -0.68
C SER A 257 4.17 -24.51 -1.68
N HIS A 258 4.26 -24.14 -2.96
CA HIS A 258 3.33 -24.51 -4.02
C HIS A 258 1.85 -24.22 -3.72
N LEU A 259 1.58 -23.27 -2.80
CA LEU A 259 0.23 -22.85 -2.45
C LEU A 259 -0.37 -21.90 -3.47
N TYR A 260 0.48 -21.29 -4.29
CA TYR A 260 0.12 -20.32 -5.33
C TYR A 260 0.71 -20.75 -6.67
N GLU A 261 0.03 -20.38 -7.77
CA GLU A 261 0.41 -20.75 -9.13
C GLU A 261 0.39 -19.53 -10.04
N LEU A 262 1.41 -19.42 -10.91
CA LEU A 262 1.41 -18.39 -11.96
C LEU A 262 0.40 -18.78 -13.06
N ALA A 263 -0.29 -17.79 -13.60
CA ALA A 263 -1.08 -17.97 -14.81
C ALA A 263 -0.17 -18.41 -15.99
N THR A 264 -0.60 -19.40 -16.76
CA THR A 264 0.22 -20.03 -17.81
C THR A 264 -0.18 -19.66 -19.25
N ASP A 265 -1.35 -19.08 -19.43
CA ASP A 265 -1.90 -18.71 -20.73
C ASP A 265 -2.71 -17.41 -20.64
N VAL A 266 -3.17 -16.89 -21.77
CA VAL A 266 -3.92 -15.62 -21.86
C VAL A 266 -5.21 -15.67 -21.07
N THR A 267 -5.91 -16.81 -21.03
CA THR A 267 -7.20 -16.93 -20.33
C THR A 267 -7.00 -16.86 -18.83
N THR A 268 -6.11 -17.69 -18.31
CA THR A 268 -5.77 -17.72 -16.88
C THR A 268 -5.13 -16.40 -16.43
N TYR A 269 -4.33 -15.75 -17.30
CA TYR A 269 -3.76 -14.45 -16.99
C TYR A 269 -4.82 -13.33 -16.86
N LYS A 270 -5.86 -13.34 -17.70
CA LYS A 270 -7.00 -12.41 -17.53
C LYS A 270 -7.78 -12.70 -16.26
N GLN A 271 -7.94 -13.96 -15.90
CA GLN A 271 -8.63 -14.38 -14.69
C GLN A 271 -7.91 -13.90 -13.40
N VAL A 272 -6.58 -13.72 -13.42
CA VAL A 272 -5.85 -13.11 -12.29
C VAL A 272 -6.51 -11.80 -11.83
N TRP A 273 -7.07 -11.03 -12.75
CA TRP A 273 -7.61 -9.69 -12.51
C TRP A 273 -9.13 -9.63 -12.35
N SER A 274 -9.84 -10.64 -12.80
CA SER A 274 -11.31 -10.65 -12.84
C SER A 274 -11.96 -11.68 -11.92
N GLU A 275 -11.19 -12.64 -11.40
CA GLU A 275 -11.71 -13.68 -10.53
C GLU A 275 -11.39 -13.39 -9.06
N ALA A 276 -12.37 -13.62 -8.19
CA ALA A 276 -12.14 -13.64 -6.77
C ALA A 276 -11.18 -14.80 -6.40
N SER A 277 -10.23 -14.56 -5.51
CA SER A 277 -9.35 -15.63 -5.01
C SER A 277 -8.51 -16.32 -6.11
N SER A 278 -7.98 -15.55 -7.07
CA SER A 278 -7.06 -16.07 -8.07
C SER A 278 -5.86 -16.78 -7.41
N LYS A 279 -5.44 -17.90 -7.99
CA LYS A 279 -4.30 -18.68 -7.49
C LYS A 279 -2.96 -17.93 -7.51
N GLU A 280 -2.82 -16.89 -8.30
CA GLU A 280 -1.63 -16.04 -8.30
C GLU A 280 -1.64 -14.97 -7.19
N MET A 281 -2.83 -14.60 -6.67
CA MET A 281 -2.97 -13.58 -5.64
C MET A 281 -2.64 -14.12 -4.26
N ILE A 282 -1.61 -13.56 -3.63
CA ILE A 282 -1.20 -13.91 -2.26
C ILE A 282 -1.95 -13.06 -1.24
N PHE A 283 -2.11 -11.77 -1.53
CA PHE A 283 -2.90 -10.86 -0.71
C PHE A 283 -3.55 -9.78 -1.56
N SER A 284 -4.86 -9.62 -1.40
CA SER A 284 -5.67 -8.56 -1.99
C SER A 284 -6.57 -7.93 -0.94
N ILE A 285 -6.85 -6.65 -1.09
CA ILE A 285 -7.93 -5.99 -0.35
C ILE A 285 -9.21 -6.24 -1.14
N VAL A 286 -10.16 -6.94 -0.50
CA VAL A 286 -11.35 -7.48 -1.16
C VAL A 286 -12.47 -6.45 -1.18
N ASN A 287 -13.07 -6.25 -2.35
CA ASN A 287 -14.31 -5.53 -2.55
C ASN A 287 -15.43 -6.55 -2.80
N PHE A 288 -16.29 -6.80 -1.83
CA PHE A 288 -17.31 -7.85 -1.91
C PHE A 288 -18.41 -7.51 -2.90
N ASP A 289 -18.86 -6.25 -2.90
CA ASP A 289 -19.89 -5.76 -3.81
C ASP A 289 -19.69 -4.26 -4.15
N SER A 290 -20.58 -3.71 -4.97
CA SER A 290 -20.50 -2.30 -5.38
C SER A 290 -20.77 -1.30 -4.26
N LYS A 291 -21.21 -1.74 -3.08
CA LYS A 291 -21.46 -0.86 -1.92
C LYS A 291 -20.18 -0.55 -1.15
N ASP A 292 -19.11 -1.33 -1.37
CA ASP A 292 -17.79 -1.01 -0.83
C ASP A 292 -17.24 0.31 -1.36
N TRP A 293 -17.69 0.72 -2.58
CA TRP A 293 -17.41 2.01 -3.19
C TRP A 293 -18.68 2.78 -3.54
N ALA A 294 -19.04 3.80 -2.73
CA ALA A 294 -20.28 4.53 -2.93
C ALA A 294 -20.27 5.47 -4.15
N ASP A 295 -19.13 6.02 -4.52
CA ASP A 295 -18.98 7.18 -5.39
C ASP A 295 -18.03 7.02 -6.58
N ARG A 296 -17.71 5.81 -6.98
CA ARG A 296 -16.83 5.53 -8.13
C ARG A 296 -15.40 6.07 -8.00
N GLU A 297 -14.89 6.28 -6.79
CA GLU A 297 -13.54 6.80 -6.54
C GLU A 297 -12.49 5.68 -6.35
N GLY A 298 -12.86 4.43 -6.53
CA GLY A 298 -11.94 3.29 -6.43
C GLY A 298 -10.92 3.23 -7.56
N LEU A 299 -9.81 2.52 -7.31
CA LEU A 299 -8.68 2.38 -8.23
C LEU A 299 -9.10 1.95 -9.64
N ALA A 300 -10.00 0.97 -9.76
CA ALA A 300 -10.51 0.51 -11.04
C ALA A 300 -11.17 1.64 -11.84
N TYR A 301 -12.01 2.45 -11.21
CA TYR A 301 -12.65 3.58 -11.88
C TYR A 301 -11.67 4.66 -12.33
N VAL A 302 -10.63 4.89 -11.53
CA VAL A 302 -9.62 5.90 -11.82
C VAL A 302 -8.75 5.50 -13.01
N LEU A 303 -8.44 4.22 -13.15
CA LEU A 303 -7.52 3.72 -14.17
C LEU A 303 -8.21 3.18 -15.43
N HIS A 304 -9.44 2.68 -15.33
CA HIS A 304 -10.11 2.00 -16.44
C HIS A 304 -10.62 2.98 -17.52
N VAL A 305 -10.57 2.54 -18.77
CA VAL A 305 -11.03 3.31 -19.96
C VAL A 305 -12.50 3.74 -19.88
N ASN A 306 -13.37 2.93 -19.26
CA ASN A 306 -14.78 3.24 -19.06
C ASN A 306 -15.06 3.97 -17.73
N GLY A 307 -14.01 4.32 -16.99
CA GLY A 307 -14.06 5.12 -15.77
C GLY A 307 -13.60 6.55 -16.02
N TYR A 308 -12.69 7.03 -15.14
CA TYR A 308 -12.13 8.38 -15.26
C TYR A 308 -10.88 8.47 -16.12
N TYR A 309 -10.26 7.34 -16.47
CA TYR A 309 -9.03 7.21 -17.26
C TYR A 309 -7.96 8.26 -16.89
N ASN A 310 -7.69 8.40 -15.60
CA ASN A 310 -6.79 9.45 -15.08
C ASN A 310 -5.30 9.13 -15.20
N ALA A 311 -4.92 7.88 -15.53
CA ALA A 311 -3.54 7.53 -15.76
C ALA A 311 -3.41 6.58 -16.96
N PHE A 312 -2.30 6.71 -17.68
CA PHE A 312 -2.04 6.01 -18.94
C PHE A 312 -0.62 5.47 -18.95
N ILE A 313 -0.35 4.41 -19.69
CA ILE A 313 1.03 3.98 -19.95
C ILE A 313 1.73 4.99 -20.85
N THR A 314 3.05 5.11 -20.68
CA THR A 314 3.89 5.98 -21.50
C THR A 314 4.26 5.32 -22.82
N LYS A 315 4.72 6.10 -23.78
CA LYS A 315 5.26 5.54 -25.03
C LYS A 315 6.53 4.74 -24.78
N LYS A 316 7.38 5.13 -23.83
CA LYS A 316 8.54 4.34 -23.41
C LYS A 316 8.12 2.91 -23.04
N PHE A 317 7.16 2.79 -22.14
CA PHE A 317 6.64 1.48 -21.72
C PHE A 317 6.04 0.69 -22.90
N TYR A 318 5.27 1.36 -23.75
CA TYR A 318 4.71 0.75 -24.95
C TYR A 318 5.80 0.18 -25.87
N GLU A 319 6.87 0.94 -26.14
CA GLU A 319 7.98 0.47 -26.99
C GLU A 319 8.77 -0.67 -26.33
N GLU A 320 8.94 -0.68 -25.02
CA GLU A 320 9.51 -1.81 -24.30
C GLU A 320 8.63 -3.08 -24.42
N MET A 321 7.33 -2.93 -24.42
CA MET A 321 6.42 -4.03 -24.67
C MET A 321 6.49 -4.53 -26.14
N LYS A 322 6.67 -3.60 -27.11
CA LYS A 322 6.79 -3.93 -28.55
C LYS A 322 8.03 -4.76 -28.91
N GLU A 323 8.97 -4.93 -27.99
CA GLU A 323 10.09 -5.87 -28.18
C GLU A 323 9.63 -7.34 -28.28
N ASP A 324 8.39 -7.63 -27.83
CA ASP A 324 7.78 -8.95 -27.93
C ASP A 324 6.25 -8.86 -28.15
N ASP A 325 5.82 -9.02 -29.38
CA ASP A 325 4.41 -9.00 -29.75
C ASP A 325 3.62 -10.23 -29.24
N ASN A 326 4.32 -11.28 -28.79
CA ASN A 326 3.69 -12.48 -28.26
C ASN A 326 3.61 -12.51 -26.73
N ASP A 327 4.01 -11.44 -26.06
CA ASP A 327 3.88 -11.31 -24.63
C ASP A 327 2.41 -11.31 -24.20
N ILE A 328 2.01 -12.25 -23.33
CA ILE A 328 0.60 -12.38 -22.92
C ILE A 328 0.10 -11.15 -22.17
N ARG A 329 0.97 -10.34 -21.59
CA ARG A 329 0.63 -9.11 -20.85
C ARG A 329 0.00 -8.03 -21.73
N TRP A 330 0.18 -8.08 -23.05
CA TRP A 330 -0.58 -7.25 -23.97
C TRP A 330 -2.10 -7.34 -23.77
N ASN A 331 -2.60 -8.46 -23.30
CA ASN A 331 -4.04 -8.69 -23.12
C ASN A 331 -4.66 -7.90 -21.97
N VAL A 332 -3.87 -7.23 -21.15
CA VAL A 332 -4.30 -6.29 -20.11
C VAL A 332 -3.84 -4.85 -20.39
N LEU A 333 -3.48 -4.54 -21.63
CA LEU A 333 -3.15 -3.21 -22.11
C LEU A 333 -4.11 -2.84 -23.23
N TRP A 334 -4.88 -1.77 -23.04
CA TRP A 334 -5.95 -1.36 -23.96
C TRP A 334 -5.68 0.02 -24.52
N ALA A 335 -6.26 0.33 -25.67
CA ALA A 335 -6.18 1.65 -26.27
C ALA A 335 -7.56 2.26 -26.44
N SER A 336 -7.60 3.58 -26.54
CA SER A 336 -8.79 4.35 -26.84
C SER A 336 -8.44 5.63 -27.58
N THR A 337 -9.29 5.99 -28.53
CA THR A 337 -9.35 7.32 -29.14
C THR A 337 -10.54 8.08 -28.54
N GLY A 338 -10.33 8.79 -27.43
CA GLY A 338 -11.42 9.45 -26.72
C GLY A 338 -12.07 8.56 -25.66
N THR A 339 -13.40 8.40 -25.69
CA THR A 339 -14.19 7.68 -24.68
C THR A 339 -14.48 6.21 -25.02
N LYS A 340 -14.13 5.78 -26.23
CA LYS A 340 -14.41 4.42 -26.70
C LYS A 340 -13.14 3.57 -26.70
N ALA A 341 -13.23 2.38 -26.13
CA ALA A 341 -12.13 1.41 -26.19
C ALA A 341 -11.98 0.85 -27.61
N GLU A 342 -10.76 0.90 -28.15
CA GLU A 342 -10.43 0.40 -29.50
C GLU A 342 -9.88 -1.04 -29.47
N GLY A 343 -9.62 -1.60 -28.28
CA GLY A 343 -9.12 -2.94 -28.08
C GLY A 343 -7.69 -3.00 -27.56
N VAL A 344 -7.03 -4.16 -27.75
CA VAL A 344 -5.67 -4.41 -27.26
C VAL A 344 -4.67 -3.54 -28.01
N VAL A 345 -3.80 -2.85 -27.26
CA VAL A 345 -2.85 -1.85 -27.80
C VAL A 345 -1.94 -2.39 -28.89
N LYS A 346 -1.49 -3.64 -28.81
CA LYS A 346 -0.55 -4.21 -29.78
C LYS A 346 -1.08 -4.28 -31.22
N ASN A 347 -2.39 -4.26 -31.40
CA ASN A 347 -3.05 -4.40 -32.68
C ASN A 347 -3.28 -3.05 -33.37
N LEU A 348 -2.82 -1.96 -32.80
CA LEU A 348 -3.04 -0.64 -33.35
C LEU A 348 -1.89 -0.26 -34.29
N PRO A 349 -2.20 0.23 -35.51
CA PRO A 349 -1.19 0.89 -36.30
C PRO A 349 -0.72 2.13 -35.55
N ASP A 350 0.54 2.46 -35.64
CA ASP A 350 1.26 3.56 -35.00
C ASP A 350 0.47 4.41 -33.98
N ALA A 351 0.83 4.26 -32.70
CA ALA A 351 0.21 5.06 -31.64
C ALA A 351 0.35 6.55 -31.95
N THR A 352 -0.77 7.18 -32.30
CA THR A 352 -0.80 8.64 -32.51
C THR A 352 -0.59 9.37 -31.18
N PRO A 353 -0.12 10.63 -31.19
CA PRO A 353 0.01 11.42 -29.95
C PRO A 353 -1.27 11.52 -29.13
N ASP A 354 -2.43 11.41 -29.76
CA ASP A 354 -3.74 11.50 -29.11
C ASP A 354 -4.26 10.17 -28.58
N MET A 355 -3.59 9.05 -28.90
CA MET A 355 -3.98 7.73 -28.43
C MET A 355 -3.61 7.52 -26.98
N LYS A 356 -4.59 7.21 -26.16
CA LYS A 356 -4.44 6.89 -24.75
C LYS A 356 -4.35 5.38 -24.58
N MET A 357 -3.35 4.92 -23.88
CA MET A 357 -3.07 3.51 -23.63
C MET A 357 -3.27 3.16 -22.16
N PHE A 358 -4.24 2.31 -21.86
CA PHE A 358 -4.72 2.03 -20.51
C PHE A 358 -4.28 0.68 -19.99
N ILE A 359 -4.37 0.55 -18.67
CA ILE A 359 -4.23 -0.70 -17.96
C ILE A 359 -5.59 -1.37 -17.82
N GLY A 360 -5.70 -2.60 -18.31
CA GLY A 360 -6.90 -3.43 -18.19
C GLY A 360 -6.84 -4.43 -17.02
N LYS A 361 -5.98 -4.20 -16.02
CA LYS A 361 -5.84 -5.06 -14.83
C LYS A 361 -7.00 -4.93 -13.83
N TYR A 362 -7.87 -3.96 -14.00
CA TYR A 362 -8.96 -3.69 -13.07
C TYR A 362 -10.33 -3.72 -13.78
N PRO A 363 -10.73 -4.86 -14.33
CA PRO A 363 -11.99 -4.96 -15.11
C PRO A 363 -13.24 -5.06 -14.22
N GLY A 364 -13.08 -5.25 -12.91
CA GLY A 364 -14.12 -5.70 -11.99
C GLY A 364 -14.25 -7.21 -11.96
N LYS A 365 -14.92 -7.74 -10.94
CA LYS A 365 -15.19 -9.19 -10.87
C LYS A 365 -16.10 -9.64 -11.99
N ALA A 366 -15.70 -10.66 -12.74
CA ALA A 366 -16.46 -11.19 -13.88
C ALA A 366 -17.89 -11.59 -13.49
N ALA A 367 -18.08 -12.15 -12.30
CA ALA A 367 -19.39 -12.55 -11.79
C ALA A 367 -20.33 -11.36 -11.51
N LEU A 368 -19.80 -10.19 -11.15
CA LEU A 368 -20.58 -9.01 -10.72
C LEU A 368 -20.69 -7.96 -11.83
N LYS A 369 -19.81 -7.99 -12.83
CA LYS A 369 -19.78 -7.07 -14.00
C LYS A 369 -19.76 -5.58 -13.62
N ASP A 370 -19.12 -5.25 -12.49
CA ASP A 370 -19.01 -3.89 -11.97
C ASP A 370 -17.55 -3.61 -11.56
N MET A 371 -16.94 -2.60 -12.17
CA MET A 371 -15.55 -2.21 -11.87
C MET A 371 -15.31 -1.88 -10.41
N ARG A 372 -16.34 -1.42 -9.68
CA ARG A 372 -16.25 -1.13 -8.25
C ARG A 372 -15.96 -2.35 -7.40
N THR A 373 -16.18 -3.54 -7.93
CA THR A 373 -15.97 -4.81 -7.22
C THR A 373 -14.57 -5.40 -7.42
N ASN A 374 -13.69 -4.70 -8.15
CA ASN A 374 -12.34 -5.20 -8.37
C ASN A 374 -11.57 -5.28 -7.04
N ASP A 375 -10.99 -6.43 -6.75
CA ASP A 375 -10.06 -6.57 -5.64
C ASP A 375 -8.78 -5.82 -5.95
N ILE A 376 -8.16 -5.26 -4.89
CA ILE A 376 -6.95 -4.47 -5.03
C ILE A 376 -5.75 -5.36 -4.72
N PRO A 377 -4.91 -5.71 -5.70
CA PRO A 377 -3.74 -6.53 -5.47
C PRO A 377 -2.72 -5.79 -4.60
N VAL A 378 -2.22 -6.45 -3.58
CA VAL A 378 -1.14 -5.95 -2.71
C VAL A 378 0.11 -6.79 -2.87
N ILE A 379 -0.04 -8.11 -2.95
CA ILE A 379 1.06 -9.06 -3.13
C ILE A 379 0.58 -10.20 -4.05
N ARG A 380 1.37 -10.51 -5.08
CA ARG A 380 1.13 -11.67 -5.93
C ARG A 380 2.41 -12.44 -6.24
N LEU A 381 2.25 -13.70 -6.63
CA LEU A 381 3.37 -14.63 -6.79
C LEU A 381 4.43 -14.14 -7.81
N ALA A 382 4.01 -13.48 -8.88
CA ALA A 382 4.96 -12.94 -9.86
C ALA A 382 5.92 -11.92 -9.24
N GLU A 383 5.46 -11.08 -8.31
CA GLU A 383 6.35 -10.19 -7.56
C GLU A 383 7.35 -10.96 -6.71
N VAL A 384 6.92 -12.05 -6.06
CA VAL A 384 7.80 -12.87 -5.21
C VAL A 384 8.95 -13.50 -6.02
N TYR A 385 8.65 -13.98 -7.24
CA TYR A 385 9.70 -14.45 -8.18
C TYR A 385 10.68 -13.32 -8.54
N LEU A 386 10.17 -12.13 -8.82
CA LEU A 386 11.01 -10.98 -9.19
C LEU A 386 11.80 -10.45 -7.99
N ASN A 387 11.27 -10.52 -6.77
CA ASN A 387 11.99 -10.20 -5.54
C ASN A 387 13.14 -11.20 -5.32
N ALA A 388 12.90 -12.49 -5.53
CA ALA A 388 13.93 -13.53 -5.45
C ALA A 388 15.04 -13.32 -6.50
N ALA A 389 14.65 -12.99 -7.75
CA ALA A 389 15.61 -12.73 -8.83
C ALA A 389 16.51 -11.52 -8.52
N GLU A 390 15.93 -10.42 -8.04
CA GLU A 390 16.67 -9.22 -7.68
C GLU A 390 17.60 -9.45 -6.48
N ALA A 391 17.09 -10.09 -5.43
CA ALA A 391 17.89 -10.40 -4.24
C ALA A 391 19.08 -11.33 -4.57
N ALA A 392 18.85 -12.39 -5.33
CA ALA A 392 19.91 -13.30 -5.77
C ALA A 392 20.96 -12.58 -6.63
N PHE A 393 20.53 -11.70 -7.55
CA PHE A 393 21.45 -10.91 -8.37
C PHE A 393 22.34 -10.01 -7.51
N LYS A 394 21.75 -9.30 -6.53
CA LYS A 394 22.51 -8.43 -5.60
C LYS A 394 23.48 -9.18 -4.70
N LEU A 395 23.22 -10.46 -4.45
CA LEU A 395 24.13 -11.36 -3.73
C LEU A 395 25.24 -11.96 -4.62
N GLY A 396 25.21 -11.69 -5.93
CA GLY A 396 26.15 -12.29 -6.89
C GLY A 396 25.77 -13.71 -7.34
N ASP A 397 24.66 -14.27 -6.88
CA ASP A 397 24.13 -15.56 -7.33
C ASP A 397 23.37 -15.39 -8.65
N THR A 398 24.12 -15.22 -9.72
CA THR A 398 23.58 -14.98 -11.07
C THR A 398 22.78 -16.16 -11.61
N SER A 399 23.12 -17.39 -11.22
CA SER A 399 22.40 -18.60 -11.63
C SER A 399 20.99 -18.63 -11.06
N THR A 400 20.85 -18.42 -9.76
CA THR A 400 19.55 -18.35 -9.09
C THR A 400 18.73 -17.16 -9.59
N ALA A 401 19.37 -15.99 -9.76
CA ALA A 401 18.71 -14.80 -10.29
C ALA A 401 18.12 -15.05 -11.69
N LEU A 402 18.90 -15.67 -12.58
CA LEU A 402 18.49 -16.00 -13.93
C LEU A 402 17.34 -17.00 -13.96
N ASN A 403 17.40 -18.01 -13.10
CA ASN A 403 16.35 -19.02 -12.99
C ASN A 403 15.00 -18.36 -12.60
N TYR A 404 14.95 -17.57 -11.54
CA TYR A 404 13.73 -16.91 -11.11
C TYR A 404 13.22 -15.87 -12.13
N LEU A 405 14.11 -15.08 -12.72
CA LEU A 405 13.75 -14.13 -13.77
C LEU A 405 13.09 -14.84 -14.96
N ASN A 406 13.69 -15.93 -15.41
CA ASN A 406 13.21 -16.68 -16.56
C ASN A 406 11.88 -17.40 -16.33
N VAL A 407 11.47 -17.64 -15.09
CA VAL A 407 10.11 -18.11 -14.81
C VAL A 407 9.09 -17.07 -15.29
N ILE A 408 9.29 -15.79 -14.99
CA ILE A 408 8.39 -14.71 -15.39
C ILE A 408 8.49 -14.43 -16.90
N VAL A 409 9.70 -14.39 -17.44
CA VAL A 409 9.91 -14.17 -18.89
C VAL A 409 9.24 -15.26 -19.72
N LYS A 410 9.43 -16.53 -19.37
CA LYS A 410 8.81 -17.67 -20.08
C LYS A 410 7.30 -17.75 -19.86
N ARG A 411 6.79 -17.33 -18.69
CA ARG A 411 5.36 -17.21 -18.48
C ARG A 411 4.76 -16.15 -19.42
N ALA A 412 5.46 -15.02 -19.61
CA ALA A 412 5.04 -13.98 -20.53
C ALA A 412 5.09 -14.43 -22.00
N ASN A 413 6.15 -15.11 -22.39
CA ASN A 413 6.29 -15.74 -23.70
C ASN A 413 7.19 -16.99 -23.59
N PRO A 414 6.65 -18.22 -23.74
CA PRO A 414 7.44 -19.45 -23.61
C PRO A 414 8.64 -19.57 -24.57
N ALA A 415 8.62 -18.84 -25.68
CA ALA A 415 9.73 -18.82 -26.65
C ALA A 415 10.87 -17.89 -26.26
N LYS A 416 10.74 -17.13 -25.19
CA LYS A 416 11.73 -16.13 -24.72
C LYS A 416 12.44 -16.60 -23.46
N SER A 417 13.69 -16.18 -23.33
CA SER A 417 14.47 -16.30 -22.10
C SER A 417 15.57 -15.24 -22.09
N VAL A 418 16.04 -14.90 -20.90
CA VAL A 418 17.23 -14.06 -20.71
C VAL A 418 18.46 -14.97 -20.69
N ALA A 419 19.48 -14.67 -21.48
CA ALA A 419 20.76 -15.37 -21.44
C ALA A 419 21.61 -14.87 -20.26
N ALA A 420 22.56 -15.68 -19.80
CA ALA A 420 23.42 -15.32 -18.67
C ALA A 420 24.20 -14.02 -18.90
N GLY A 421 24.64 -13.76 -20.12
CA GLY A 421 25.38 -12.54 -20.51
C GLY A 421 24.49 -11.27 -20.53
N ASP A 422 23.18 -11.43 -20.59
CA ASP A 422 22.22 -10.33 -20.64
C ASP A 422 21.62 -10.01 -19.26
N LEU A 423 21.98 -10.78 -18.24
CA LEU A 423 21.47 -10.59 -16.89
C LEU A 423 22.12 -9.35 -16.24
N THR A 424 21.34 -8.33 -16.03
CA THR A 424 21.71 -7.10 -15.34
C THR A 424 20.60 -6.66 -14.40
N LEU A 425 20.90 -5.79 -13.44
CA LEU A 425 19.86 -5.19 -12.61
C LEU A 425 18.83 -4.44 -13.47
N ALA A 426 19.27 -3.70 -14.47
CA ALA A 426 18.36 -3.01 -15.39
C ALA A 426 17.44 -3.97 -16.13
N ARG A 427 17.94 -5.16 -16.53
CA ARG A 427 17.09 -6.18 -17.16
C ARG A 427 16.04 -6.75 -16.19
N ILE A 428 16.40 -6.97 -14.93
CA ILE A 428 15.44 -7.41 -13.89
C ILE A 428 14.39 -6.32 -13.65
N LEU A 429 14.81 -5.07 -13.48
CA LEU A 429 13.89 -3.94 -13.26
C LEU A 429 12.97 -3.68 -14.46
N LYS A 430 13.45 -3.94 -15.68
CA LYS A 430 12.61 -3.90 -16.88
C LYS A 430 11.53 -4.98 -16.87
N GLU A 431 11.85 -6.19 -16.42
CA GLU A 431 10.83 -7.25 -16.29
C GLU A 431 9.85 -6.92 -15.19
N ARG A 432 10.31 -6.34 -14.06
CA ARG A 432 9.43 -5.85 -12.99
C ARG A 432 8.46 -4.77 -13.51
N SER A 433 8.95 -3.82 -14.32
CA SER A 433 8.14 -2.79 -14.96
C SER A 433 7.03 -3.41 -15.80
N LYS A 434 7.37 -4.28 -16.76
CA LYS A 434 6.40 -4.98 -17.62
C LYS A 434 5.36 -5.78 -16.82
N GLU A 435 5.79 -6.40 -15.73
CA GLU A 435 4.95 -7.27 -14.91
C GLU A 435 4.03 -6.48 -13.95
N LEU A 436 4.57 -5.46 -13.30
CA LEU A 436 3.92 -4.79 -12.16
C LEU A 436 3.33 -3.41 -12.50
N VAL A 437 3.30 -3.02 -13.78
CA VAL A 437 2.70 -1.75 -14.21
C VAL A 437 1.27 -1.62 -13.71
N GLY A 438 0.93 -0.48 -13.11
CA GLY A 438 -0.38 -0.23 -12.53
C GLY A 438 -0.62 -0.81 -11.14
N GLU A 439 0.41 -1.34 -10.49
CA GLU A 439 0.33 -1.93 -9.14
C GLU A 439 1.13 -1.12 -8.09
N GLY A 440 1.60 0.07 -8.45
CA GLY A 440 2.24 1.01 -7.53
C GLY A 440 3.70 0.70 -7.20
N HIS A 441 4.44 0.02 -8.07
CA HIS A 441 5.81 -0.43 -7.78
C HIS A 441 6.91 0.41 -8.43
N ARG A 442 6.71 0.85 -9.68
CA ARG A 442 7.78 1.37 -10.54
C ARG A 442 8.62 2.47 -9.93
N PHE A 443 7.99 3.49 -9.37
CA PHE A 443 8.68 4.61 -8.76
C PHE A 443 9.61 4.16 -7.63
N TYR A 444 9.10 3.33 -6.73
CA TYR A 444 9.90 2.84 -5.61
C TYR A 444 11.03 1.92 -6.04
N ASP A 445 10.82 1.11 -7.08
CA ASP A 445 11.86 0.25 -7.64
C ASP A 445 13.02 1.06 -8.22
N LEU A 446 12.74 2.18 -8.89
CA LEU A 446 13.75 3.09 -9.39
C LEU A 446 14.51 3.77 -8.24
N MET A 447 13.80 4.37 -7.30
CA MET A 447 14.40 5.16 -6.21
C MET A 447 15.27 4.31 -5.28
N ARG A 448 14.79 3.13 -4.85
CA ARG A 448 15.56 2.25 -3.96
C ARG A 448 16.79 1.61 -4.62
N ASN A 449 16.84 1.59 -5.95
CA ASN A 449 17.96 1.08 -6.72
C ASN A 449 18.85 2.18 -7.32
N GLY A 450 18.64 3.45 -6.94
CA GLY A 450 19.42 4.60 -7.44
C GLY A 450 19.34 4.79 -8.95
N GLN A 451 18.24 4.34 -9.55
CA GLN A 451 18.06 4.50 -10.98
C GLN A 451 17.47 5.87 -11.30
N THR A 452 17.88 6.43 -12.42
CA THR A 452 17.27 7.64 -12.94
C THR A 452 15.88 7.32 -13.51
N CYS A 453 14.90 8.10 -13.10
CA CYS A 453 13.55 8.10 -13.66
C CYS A 453 13.53 9.06 -14.85
N GLU A 454 13.48 8.52 -16.07
CA GLU A 454 13.43 9.29 -17.32
C GLU A 454 12.00 9.37 -17.85
N ARG A 455 11.36 10.51 -17.67
CA ARG A 455 9.98 10.74 -18.13
C ARG A 455 9.91 11.36 -19.53
N PHE A 456 11.03 11.82 -20.06
CA PHE A 456 11.12 12.42 -21.38
C PHE A 456 11.82 11.48 -22.34
N TYR A 457 11.05 10.74 -23.14
CA TYR A 457 11.56 9.67 -23.99
C TYR A 457 11.47 10.06 -25.47
N LYS A 458 12.63 10.07 -26.17
CA LYS A 458 12.76 10.28 -27.64
C LYS A 458 11.98 11.48 -28.21
N GLY A 459 11.93 12.58 -27.46
CA GLY A 459 11.25 13.79 -27.92
C GLY A 459 9.73 13.69 -28.03
N LEU A 460 9.14 12.65 -27.46
CA LEU A 460 7.69 12.46 -27.46
C LEU A 460 7.04 13.35 -26.40
N VAL A 461 6.23 14.23 -26.90
CA VAL A 461 5.56 15.28 -26.14
C VAL A 461 4.20 14.80 -25.67
N GLY A 462 4.10 13.72 -24.92
CA GLY A 462 2.90 13.47 -24.16
C GLY A 462 2.71 14.54 -23.05
N TRP A 463 1.95 14.25 -22.02
CA TRP A 463 1.86 15.13 -20.84
C TRP A 463 3.19 15.35 -20.14
N HIS A 464 4.20 14.52 -20.38
CA HIS A 464 5.58 14.74 -19.92
C HIS A 464 6.16 16.11 -20.35
N GLY A 465 5.76 16.62 -21.50
CA GLY A 465 6.17 17.95 -21.98
C GLY A 465 5.74 19.11 -21.08
N THR A 466 4.74 18.93 -20.24
CA THR A 466 4.23 19.95 -19.32
C THR A 466 4.89 19.92 -17.95
N LEU A 467 5.73 18.92 -17.67
CA LEU A 467 6.46 18.81 -16.41
C LEU A 467 7.57 19.86 -16.34
N ILE A 468 7.84 20.34 -15.12
CA ILE A 468 9.05 21.13 -14.86
C ILE A 468 10.29 20.31 -15.17
N PRO A 469 11.42 20.93 -15.57
CA PRO A 469 12.64 20.22 -15.97
C PRO A 469 13.09 19.16 -14.95
N GLU A 470 13.07 19.51 -13.66
CA GLU A 470 13.51 18.64 -12.56
C GLU A 470 12.62 17.40 -12.40
N ALA A 471 11.35 17.47 -12.77
CA ALA A 471 10.42 16.37 -12.73
C ALA A 471 10.44 15.49 -14.00
N ARG A 472 11.22 15.86 -15.01
CA ARG A 472 11.37 15.08 -16.26
C ARG A 472 12.43 14.00 -16.16
N SER A 473 13.53 14.31 -15.44
CA SER A 473 14.65 13.40 -15.21
C SER A 473 15.17 13.61 -13.80
N PHE A 474 15.13 12.59 -12.97
CA PHE A 474 15.55 12.67 -11.57
C PHE A 474 15.90 11.27 -11.01
N ASP A 475 16.63 11.27 -9.91
CA ASP A 475 16.90 10.09 -9.10
C ASP A 475 16.49 10.33 -7.63
N HIS A 476 16.88 9.44 -6.74
CA HIS A 476 16.57 9.50 -5.31
C HIS A 476 17.09 10.75 -4.59
N THR A 477 17.98 11.53 -5.20
CA THR A 477 18.53 12.77 -4.61
C THR A 477 17.61 13.97 -4.79
N TYR A 478 16.65 13.88 -5.72
CA TYR A 478 15.66 14.94 -5.90
C TYR A 478 14.71 14.95 -4.70
N PHE A 479 14.66 16.09 -3.97
CA PHE A 479 13.95 16.16 -2.69
C PHE A 479 12.47 15.78 -2.77
N ARG A 480 11.79 16.03 -3.91
CA ARG A 480 10.38 15.68 -4.10
C ARG A 480 10.13 14.20 -4.39
N THR A 481 11.14 13.37 -4.33
CA THR A 481 10.95 11.89 -4.34
C THR A 481 10.36 11.37 -3.04
N ILE A 482 10.44 12.12 -1.96
CA ILE A 482 9.70 11.88 -0.70
C ILE A 482 8.67 12.98 -0.50
N LEU A 483 7.52 12.65 0.07
CA LEU A 483 6.48 13.64 0.33
C LEU A 483 6.80 14.47 1.58
N PRO A 484 6.29 15.70 1.67
CA PRO A 484 6.39 16.49 2.90
C PRO A 484 5.52 15.88 3.99
N ILE A 485 5.92 16.06 5.25
CA ILE A 485 5.01 15.86 6.37
C ILE A 485 3.88 16.90 6.24
N PRO A 486 2.61 16.48 6.34
CA PRO A 486 1.48 17.40 6.12
C PRO A 486 1.51 18.62 7.05
N GLU A 487 1.18 19.78 6.52
CA GLU A 487 1.18 21.04 7.28
C GLU A 487 0.28 20.97 8.53
N SER A 488 -0.86 20.29 8.42
CA SER A 488 -1.77 20.08 9.57
C SER A 488 -1.11 19.33 10.73
N GLU A 489 -0.23 18.38 10.45
CA GLU A 489 0.52 17.63 11.46
C GLU A 489 1.62 18.47 12.09
N ILE A 490 2.29 19.30 11.27
CA ILE A 490 3.33 20.25 11.74
C ILE A 490 2.72 21.27 12.68
N ASN A 491 1.56 21.82 12.32
CA ASN A 491 0.85 22.81 13.13
C ASN A 491 0.33 22.24 14.44
N ALA A 492 -0.06 20.96 14.44
CA ALA A 492 -0.52 20.24 15.64
C ALA A 492 0.64 19.76 16.53
N ASN A 493 1.85 19.59 15.98
CA ASN A 493 2.99 19.00 16.67
C ASN A 493 4.30 19.73 16.36
N ALA A 494 4.71 20.63 17.25
CA ALA A 494 5.93 21.42 17.09
C ALA A 494 7.22 20.60 16.97
N THR A 495 7.25 19.35 17.46
CA THR A 495 8.39 18.43 17.28
C THR A 495 8.51 18.03 15.81
N LEU A 496 7.40 17.67 15.16
CA LEU A 496 7.39 17.36 13.71
C LEU A 496 7.76 18.58 12.88
N GLY A 497 7.36 19.78 13.28
CA GLY A 497 7.73 21.02 12.58
C GLY A 497 9.24 21.26 12.44
N LYS A 498 10.04 20.72 13.39
CA LYS A 498 11.52 20.75 13.33
C LYS A 498 12.12 19.60 12.51
N GLN A 499 11.30 18.66 12.08
CA GLN A 499 11.70 17.39 11.43
C GLN A 499 11.08 17.24 10.04
N GLN A 500 10.70 18.35 9.40
CA GLN A 500 10.21 18.32 8.02
C GLN A 500 11.26 17.73 7.08
N ASN A 501 10.82 17.08 6.01
CA ASN A 501 11.72 16.61 4.96
C ASN A 501 12.44 17.78 4.29
N PRO A 502 13.73 17.63 3.93
CA PRO A 502 14.50 18.70 3.29
C PRO A 502 13.84 19.21 2.01
N GLY A 503 13.87 20.54 1.82
CA GLY A 503 13.32 21.19 0.62
C GLY A 503 11.86 21.66 0.73
N TYR A 504 11.18 21.39 1.88
CA TYR A 504 9.81 21.83 2.16
C TYR A 504 9.69 22.83 3.29
#